data_35f01a5afc0e74ce2a7313d3cf5370f2
#
_entry.id   35f01a5afc0e74ce2a7313d3cf5370f2
#
_cell.length_a   1.000
_cell.length_b   1.000
_cell.length_c   1.000
_cell.angle_alpha   90.00
_cell.angle_beta   90.00
_cell.angle_gamma   90.00
#
_symmetry.space_group_name_H-M   'P 1'
#
loop_
_entity.id
_entity.type
_entity.pdbx_description
1 polymer ?
#
loop_
_entity_poly.entity_id
_entity_poly.type
_entity_poly.pdbx_seq_one_letter_code
_entity_poly.pdbx_strand_id
1 'polypeptide(L)'
;MQNIISTGQPVTQRLTHEWYGAPVNAPVEFSFTIEEEYLVFRAAQAAPVTIHPEARPGEFTEELWMYDTAEFFVADAEGKQYLEFNLCPNGAWWACTFTEPRVRDATAGIPVGVRTRGEVTPAGWSCCAMLPLAYFRSLGIDVYDCRLAATCILNSPDYLFLTTSDDQSGEPDFHRPWSWAIARVEP
;
A
#
# COMPACT_ATOMS: atom_id res chain seq x y z
N MET A 1 -5.07 11.69 6.99
CA MET A 1 -5.90 11.91 5.75
C MET A 1 -6.87 10.74 5.59
N GLN A 2 -8.14 10.97 5.23
CA GLN A 2 -9.10 9.89 4.98
C GLN A 2 -8.91 9.35 3.55
N ASN A 3 -8.64 8.07 3.41
CA ASN A 3 -8.49 7.41 2.11
C ASN A 3 -9.88 7.11 1.50
N ILE A 4 -9.97 7.23 0.18
CA ILE A 4 -11.18 6.96 -0.59
C ILE A 4 -11.01 5.63 -1.32
N ILE A 5 -12.02 4.76 -1.18
CA ILE A 5 -12.20 3.56 -2.01
C ILE A 5 -13.39 3.83 -2.93
N SER A 6 -13.18 3.89 -4.23
CA SER A 6 -14.25 4.09 -5.20
C SER A 6 -14.84 2.75 -5.66
N THR A 7 -16.16 2.70 -5.84
CA THR A 7 -16.84 1.59 -6.51
C THR A 7 -17.16 1.90 -7.98
N GLY A 8 -16.73 3.07 -8.45
CA GLY A 8 -16.88 3.56 -9.81
C GLY A 8 -15.54 3.89 -10.46
N GLN A 9 -15.37 5.12 -10.90
CA GLN A 9 -14.10 5.56 -11.47
C GLN A 9 -13.03 5.79 -10.39
N PRO A 10 -11.74 5.51 -10.68
CA PRO A 10 -10.67 5.76 -9.71
C PRO A 10 -10.62 7.22 -9.27
N VAL A 11 -10.61 7.45 -7.96
CA VAL A 11 -10.36 8.76 -7.36
C VAL A 11 -8.88 8.89 -7.05
N THR A 12 -8.18 9.76 -7.78
CA THR A 12 -6.75 10.00 -7.57
C THR A 12 -6.52 10.77 -6.27
N GLN A 13 -5.73 10.21 -5.41
CA GLN A 13 -5.25 10.79 -4.16
C GLN A 13 -3.74 10.98 -4.23
N ARG A 14 -3.12 11.77 -3.34
CA ARG A 14 -1.70 12.12 -3.43
C ARG A 14 -1.00 12.10 -2.09
N LEU A 15 0.20 11.53 -2.05
CA LEU A 15 1.17 11.71 -0.99
C LEU A 15 2.13 12.83 -1.44
N THR A 16 2.13 13.94 -0.72
CA THR A 16 2.81 15.18 -1.10
C THR A 16 3.92 15.60 -0.14
N HIS A 17 3.99 14.95 1.03
CA HIS A 17 4.96 15.25 2.08
C HIS A 17 5.56 13.95 2.60
N GLU A 18 6.84 14.01 2.94
CA GLU A 18 7.51 12.93 3.65
C GLU A 18 7.16 12.96 5.16
N TRP A 19 7.61 11.96 5.90
CA TRP A 19 7.26 11.71 7.31
C TRP A 19 7.44 12.92 8.23
N TYR A 20 8.50 13.71 8.04
CA TYR A 20 8.81 14.88 8.86
C TYR A 20 8.17 16.18 8.34
N GLY A 21 7.29 16.08 7.34
CA GLY A 21 6.49 17.18 6.83
C GLY A 21 7.14 18.00 5.71
N ALA A 22 8.32 17.63 5.21
CA ALA A 22 8.88 18.29 4.04
C ALA A 22 8.14 17.88 2.76
N PRO A 23 7.88 18.82 1.83
CA PRO A 23 7.23 18.48 0.57
C PRO A 23 8.15 17.64 -0.32
N VAL A 24 7.59 16.64 -1.01
CA VAL A 24 8.32 15.88 -2.03
C VAL A 24 8.26 16.59 -3.39
N ASN A 25 9.34 16.52 -4.15
CA ASN A 25 9.44 17.16 -5.47
C ASN A 25 8.44 16.61 -6.49
N ALA A 26 8.19 15.30 -6.44
CA ALA A 26 7.21 14.62 -7.26
C ALA A 26 6.25 13.84 -6.36
N PRO A 27 4.99 14.27 -6.20
CA PRO A 27 4.00 13.55 -5.43
C PRO A 27 3.77 12.13 -5.95
N VAL A 28 3.51 11.18 -5.03
CA VAL A 28 3.00 9.87 -5.42
C VAL A 28 1.49 9.97 -5.58
N GLU A 29 0.99 9.67 -6.74
CA GLU A 29 -0.43 9.52 -7.00
C GLU A 29 -0.86 8.08 -6.71
N PHE A 30 -2.00 7.90 -6.04
CA PHE A 30 -2.54 6.58 -5.78
C PHE A 30 -4.07 6.58 -5.84
N SER A 31 -4.65 5.39 -6.00
CA SER A 31 -6.09 5.18 -5.90
C SER A 31 -6.42 3.79 -5.39
N PHE A 32 -7.58 3.67 -4.75
CA PHE A 32 -8.22 2.39 -4.43
C PHE A 32 -9.56 2.31 -5.13
N THR A 33 -9.82 1.17 -5.78
CA THR A 33 -11.13 0.89 -6.38
C THR A 33 -11.57 -0.53 -6.03
N ILE A 34 -12.89 -0.73 -5.95
CA ILE A 34 -13.47 -2.06 -5.96
C ILE A 34 -13.93 -2.34 -7.37
N GLU A 35 -13.30 -3.30 -8.02
CA GLU A 35 -13.60 -3.73 -9.38
C GLU A 35 -13.97 -5.21 -9.36
N GLU A 36 -15.22 -5.52 -9.71
CA GLU A 36 -15.74 -6.90 -9.59
C GLU A 36 -15.53 -7.44 -8.15
N GLU A 37 -14.74 -8.50 -8.00
CA GLU A 37 -14.41 -9.17 -6.75
C GLU A 37 -12.98 -8.82 -6.26
N TYR A 38 -12.43 -7.66 -6.63
CA TYR A 38 -11.08 -7.25 -6.28
C TYR A 38 -11.05 -5.87 -5.63
N LEU A 39 -10.22 -5.72 -4.60
CA LEU A 39 -9.67 -4.43 -4.21
C LEU A 39 -8.47 -4.15 -5.12
N VAL A 40 -8.52 -3.04 -5.83
CA VAL A 40 -7.48 -2.64 -6.78
C VAL A 40 -6.75 -1.42 -6.24
N PHE A 41 -5.46 -1.56 -6.04
CA PHE A 41 -4.55 -0.47 -5.68
C PHE A 41 -3.72 -0.06 -6.88
N ARG A 42 -3.63 1.23 -7.12
CA ARG A 42 -2.77 1.82 -8.15
C ARG A 42 -1.89 2.87 -7.54
N ALA A 43 -0.63 2.93 -7.97
CA ALA A 43 0.29 4.00 -7.58
C ALA A 43 1.15 4.41 -8.77
N ALA A 44 1.56 5.68 -8.79
CA ALA A 44 2.43 6.25 -9.83
C ALA A 44 3.21 7.46 -9.32
N GLN A 45 4.39 7.69 -9.87
CA GLN A 45 5.20 8.87 -9.59
C GLN A 45 6.00 9.27 -10.83
N ALA A 46 6.10 10.57 -11.09
CA ALA A 46 6.93 11.13 -12.16
C ALA A 46 8.36 11.41 -11.66
N ALA A 47 9.05 10.35 -11.21
CA ALA A 47 10.44 10.39 -10.76
C ALA A 47 11.11 9.03 -10.99
N PRO A 48 12.44 8.97 -11.16
CA PRO A 48 13.19 7.72 -11.19
C PRO A 48 12.96 6.90 -9.90
N VAL A 49 13.19 5.60 -9.99
CA VAL A 49 12.95 4.65 -8.89
C VAL A 49 14.09 3.66 -8.75
N THR A 50 14.40 3.25 -7.52
CA THR A 50 15.37 2.19 -7.20
C THR A 50 14.62 0.90 -6.88
N ILE A 51 14.73 -0.09 -7.76
CA ILE A 51 14.01 -1.37 -7.65
C ILE A 51 14.85 -2.39 -6.92
N HIS A 52 14.21 -3.23 -6.10
CA HIS A 52 14.84 -4.39 -5.49
C HIS A 52 15.47 -5.30 -6.56
N PRO A 53 16.76 -5.68 -6.45
CA PRO A 53 17.51 -6.38 -7.51
C PRO A 53 16.95 -7.77 -7.84
N GLU A 54 16.32 -8.43 -6.86
CA GLU A 54 15.70 -9.74 -7.04
C GLU A 54 14.24 -9.66 -7.50
N ALA A 55 13.63 -8.46 -7.49
CA ALA A 55 12.20 -8.30 -7.84
C ALA A 55 11.94 -8.65 -9.30
N ARG A 56 10.96 -9.53 -9.54
CA ARG A 56 10.49 -9.91 -10.86
C ARG A 56 9.00 -9.60 -11.00
N PRO A 57 8.58 -9.03 -12.13
CA PRO A 57 7.17 -8.69 -12.35
C PRO A 57 6.23 -9.87 -12.07
N GLY A 58 5.22 -9.63 -11.24
CA GLY A 58 4.22 -10.64 -10.88
C GLY A 58 4.62 -11.64 -9.80
N GLU A 59 5.88 -11.66 -9.37
CA GLU A 59 6.39 -12.60 -8.39
C GLU A 59 6.34 -12.07 -6.97
N PHE A 60 6.08 -12.94 -6.01
CA PHE A 60 6.24 -12.66 -4.58
C PHE A 60 7.72 -12.54 -4.25
N THR A 61 8.12 -11.43 -3.61
CA THR A 61 9.52 -11.15 -3.29
C THR A 61 9.59 -10.59 -1.87
N GLU A 62 10.38 -11.21 -1.00
CA GLU A 62 10.63 -10.71 0.35
C GLU A 62 11.44 -9.40 0.32
N GLU A 63 11.37 -8.64 1.41
CA GLU A 63 12.21 -7.47 1.66
C GLU A 63 12.05 -6.31 0.66
N LEU A 64 10.89 -6.22 -0.03
CA LEU A 64 10.62 -5.10 -0.95
C LEU A 64 10.73 -3.74 -0.27
N TRP A 65 10.42 -3.65 1.04
CA TRP A 65 10.54 -2.44 1.85
C TRP A 65 11.98 -1.91 2.03
N MET A 66 12.99 -2.67 1.62
CA MET A 66 14.39 -2.22 1.58
C MET A 66 14.70 -1.37 0.35
N TYR A 67 13.73 -1.18 -0.55
CA TYR A 67 13.86 -0.43 -1.78
C TYR A 67 12.61 0.44 -2.00
N ASP A 68 12.58 1.16 -3.12
CA ASP A 68 11.42 1.99 -3.42
C ASP A 68 10.19 1.09 -3.67
N THR A 69 9.14 1.32 -2.92
CA THR A 69 7.91 0.53 -2.98
C THR A 69 6.69 1.37 -2.64
N ALA A 70 5.58 1.12 -3.31
CA ALA A 70 4.28 1.61 -2.91
C ALA A 70 3.61 0.54 -2.04
N GLU A 71 2.99 0.96 -0.94
CA GLU A 71 2.43 0.04 0.04
C GLU A 71 1.02 0.47 0.44
N PHE A 72 0.26 -0.47 0.95
CA PHE A 72 -0.94 -0.14 1.69
C PHE A 72 -1.16 -1.11 2.84
N PHE A 73 -1.83 -0.61 3.85
CA PHE A 73 -2.23 -1.34 5.03
C PHE A 73 -3.75 -1.30 5.14
N VAL A 74 -4.37 -2.45 5.36
CA VAL A 74 -5.82 -2.57 5.58
C VAL A 74 -6.06 -3.32 6.89
N ALA A 75 -6.78 -2.71 7.81
CA ALA A 75 -7.20 -3.33 9.07
C ALA A 75 -8.72 -3.43 9.16
N ASP A 76 -9.20 -4.31 10.04
CA ASP A 76 -10.58 -4.22 10.50
C ASP A 76 -10.90 -2.84 11.10
N ALA A 77 -12.17 -2.51 11.27
CA ALA A 77 -12.58 -1.20 11.80
C ALA A 77 -12.01 -0.91 13.20
N GLU A 78 -11.69 -1.95 13.98
CA GLU A 78 -11.11 -1.84 15.32
C GLU A 78 -9.58 -1.68 15.30
N GLY A 79 -8.93 -1.99 14.18
CA GLY A 79 -7.48 -1.91 14.01
C GLY A 79 -6.70 -3.02 14.71
N LYS A 80 -7.31 -4.20 14.90
CA LYS A 80 -6.69 -5.32 15.62
C LYS A 80 -5.86 -6.21 14.71
N GLN A 81 -6.46 -6.65 13.60
CA GLN A 81 -5.77 -7.46 12.61
C GLN A 81 -5.61 -6.67 11.32
N TYR A 82 -4.48 -6.76 10.67
CA TYR A 82 -4.27 -6.04 9.44
C TYR A 82 -3.39 -6.79 8.43
N LEU A 83 -3.59 -6.46 7.18
CA LEU A 83 -2.74 -6.83 6.05
C LEU A 83 -1.81 -5.66 5.72
N GLU A 84 -0.54 -5.96 5.50
CA GLU A 84 0.41 -5.13 4.76
C GLU A 84 0.59 -5.72 3.37
N PHE A 85 0.55 -4.87 2.37
CA PHE A 85 0.83 -5.23 0.99
C PHE A 85 1.83 -4.26 0.37
N ASN A 86 2.96 -4.78 -0.10
CA ASN A 86 4.02 -4.03 -0.74
C ASN A 86 4.01 -4.31 -2.24
N LEU A 87 4.04 -3.26 -3.04
CA LEU A 87 4.00 -3.31 -4.49
C LEU A 87 5.22 -2.58 -5.07
N CYS A 88 6.17 -3.36 -5.54
CA CYS A 88 7.31 -2.81 -6.25
C CYS A 88 6.86 -2.14 -7.56
N PRO A 89 7.45 -1.01 -7.96
CA PRO A 89 7.14 -0.33 -9.21
C PRO A 89 7.18 -1.20 -10.48
N ASN A 90 7.94 -2.29 -10.50
CA ASN A 90 7.98 -3.25 -11.61
C ASN A 90 6.86 -4.31 -11.55
N GLY A 91 6.03 -4.33 -10.50
CA GLY A 91 4.95 -5.29 -10.32
C GLY A 91 5.31 -6.52 -9.50
N ALA A 92 6.51 -6.66 -8.95
CA ALA A 92 6.77 -7.63 -7.89
C ALA A 92 5.99 -7.22 -6.63
N TRP A 93 5.63 -8.18 -5.77
CA TRP A 93 4.79 -7.90 -4.61
C TRP A 93 5.16 -8.76 -3.41
N TRP A 94 4.79 -8.27 -2.24
CA TRP A 94 4.86 -8.98 -0.98
C TRP A 94 3.62 -8.69 -0.15
N ALA A 95 3.22 -9.62 0.71
CA ALA A 95 2.10 -9.42 1.62
C ALA A 95 2.29 -10.21 2.91
N CYS A 96 1.85 -9.62 4.02
CA CYS A 96 1.85 -10.26 5.32
C CYS A 96 0.67 -9.79 6.16
N THR A 97 0.04 -10.73 6.88
CA THR A 97 -0.99 -10.42 7.87
C THR A 97 -0.35 -10.32 9.26
N PHE A 98 -0.86 -9.41 10.07
CA PHE A 98 -0.39 -9.14 11.43
C PHE A 98 -1.56 -9.20 12.41
N THR A 99 -1.32 -9.77 13.58
CA THR A 99 -2.27 -9.83 14.69
C THR A 99 -2.12 -8.67 15.67
N GLU A 100 -0.94 -8.06 15.67
CA GLU A 100 -0.57 -6.87 16.44
C GLU A 100 0.51 -6.10 15.66
N PRO A 101 0.83 -4.84 16.00
CA PRO A 101 1.90 -4.09 15.34
C PRO A 101 3.20 -4.89 15.28
N ARG A 102 3.65 -5.18 14.04
CA ARG A 102 4.86 -5.94 13.72
C ARG A 102 4.86 -7.43 14.16
N VAL A 103 3.74 -7.96 14.66
CA VAL A 103 3.59 -9.38 15.00
C VAL A 103 2.90 -10.11 13.86
N ARG A 104 3.69 -10.82 13.04
CA ARG A 104 3.18 -11.59 11.90
C ARG A 104 2.25 -12.70 12.36
N ASP A 105 1.12 -12.84 11.67
CA ASP A 105 0.24 -14.00 11.84
C ASP A 105 0.83 -15.22 11.14
N ALA A 106 1.37 -16.15 11.92
CA ALA A 106 1.95 -17.39 11.42
C ALA A 106 0.92 -18.36 10.81
N THR A 107 -0.38 -18.09 11.01
CA THR A 107 -1.48 -18.94 10.52
C THR A 107 -2.12 -18.42 9.24
N ALA A 108 -1.96 -17.12 8.95
CA ALA A 108 -2.45 -16.53 7.72
C ALA A 108 -1.59 -16.95 6.53
N GLY A 109 -2.25 -17.43 5.49
CA GLY A 109 -1.58 -17.75 4.24
C GLY A 109 -1.32 -16.48 3.40
N ILE A 110 -0.41 -16.61 2.44
CA ILE A 110 -0.20 -15.59 1.40
C ILE A 110 -1.47 -15.48 0.55
N PRO A 111 -1.91 -14.26 0.17
CA PRO A 111 -3.10 -14.11 -0.67
C PRO A 111 -2.95 -14.84 -2.01
N VAL A 112 -3.93 -15.69 -2.33
CA VAL A 112 -4.00 -16.42 -3.60
C VAL A 112 -4.83 -15.63 -4.61
N GLY A 113 -4.41 -15.61 -5.88
CA GLY A 113 -5.13 -14.92 -6.96
C GLY A 113 -4.80 -13.42 -7.06
N VAL A 114 -3.75 -12.97 -6.40
CA VAL A 114 -3.17 -11.63 -6.59
C VAL A 114 -2.71 -11.50 -8.04
N ARG A 115 -3.01 -10.34 -8.64
CA ARG A 115 -2.55 -9.96 -9.96
C ARG A 115 -1.87 -8.61 -9.84
N THR A 116 -0.67 -8.50 -10.36
CA THR A 116 0.09 -7.25 -10.33
C THR A 116 0.65 -6.93 -11.71
N ARG A 117 0.94 -5.65 -11.92
CA ARG A 117 1.68 -5.14 -13.07
C ARG A 117 2.43 -3.87 -12.68
N GLY A 118 3.50 -3.58 -13.39
CA GLY A 118 4.24 -2.35 -13.22
C GLY A 118 4.92 -1.94 -14.51
N GLU A 119 5.16 -0.65 -14.63
CA GLU A 119 5.91 -0.03 -15.71
C GLU A 119 6.91 0.94 -15.11
N VAL A 120 8.15 0.84 -15.54
CA VAL A 120 9.24 1.71 -15.06
C VAL A 120 9.96 2.30 -16.26
N THR A 121 10.11 3.62 -16.24
CA THR A 121 10.84 4.40 -17.22
C THR A 121 11.82 5.34 -16.53
N PRO A 122 12.78 5.94 -17.25
CA PRO A 122 13.65 6.96 -16.66
C PRO A 122 12.90 8.21 -16.15
N ALA A 123 11.67 8.44 -16.62
CA ALA A 123 10.86 9.62 -16.25
C ALA A 123 9.87 9.35 -15.10
N GLY A 124 9.64 8.08 -14.74
CA GLY A 124 8.69 7.73 -13.70
C GLY A 124 8.26 6.28 -13.76
N TRP A 125 7.34 5.94 -12.87
CA TRP A 125 6.82 4.58 -12.74
C TRP A 125 5.31 4.59 -12.46
N SER A 126 4.67 3.48 -12.78
CA SER A 126 3.30 3.16 -12.35
C SER A 126 3.16 1.69 -12.04
N CYS A 127 2.35 1.35 -11.04
CA CYS A 127 2.06 -0.03 -10.69
C CYS A 127 0.61 -0.22 -10.27
N CYS A 128 0.15 -1.46 -10.36
CA CYS A 128 -1.22 -1.85 -10.02
C CYS A 128 -1.23 -3.23 -9.40
N ALA A 129 -1.99 -3.39 -8.31
CA ALA A 129 -2.28 -4.67 -7.68
C ALA A 129 -3.78 -4.88 -7.58
N MET A 130 -4.21 -6.11 -7.82
CA MET A 130 -5.59 -6.58 -7.67
C MET A 130 -5.60 -7.72 -6.64
N LEU A 131 -6.23 -7.49 -5.50
CA LEU A 131 -6.35 -8.49 -4.42
C LEU A 131 -7.80 -8.97 -4.32
N PRO A 132 -8.05 -10.28 -4.32
CA PRO A 132 -9.41 -10.80 -4.20
C PRO A 132 -10.09 -10.37 -2.90
N LEU A 133 -11.32 -9.86 -2.96
CA LEU A 133 -12.12 -9.52 -1.79
C LEU A 133 -12.35 -10.73 -0.87
N ALA A 134 -12.36 -11.94 -1.44
CA ALA A 134 -12.46 -13.17 -0.69
C ALA A 134 -11.31 -13.34 0.32
N TYR A 135 -10.11 -12.85 0.00
CA TYR A 135 -8.98 -12.90 0.93
C TYR A 135 -9.22 -12.00 2.14
N PHE A 136 -9.67 -10.76 1.94
CA PHE A 136 -10.01 -9.86 3.06
C PHE A 136 -11.12 -10.43 3.93
N ARG A 137 -12.16 -11.00 3.33
CA ARG A 137 -13.24 -11.69 4.06
C ARG A 137 -12.72 -12.86 4.90
N SER A 138 -11.72 -13.62 4.41
CA SER A 138 -11.11 -14.73 5.18
C SER A 138 -10.31 -14.26 6.39
N LEU A 139 -9.86 -13.01 6.39
CA LEU A 139 -9.20 -12.34 7.51
C LEU A 139 -10.20 -11.64 8.43
N GLY A 140 -11.51 -11.66 8.14
CA GLY A 140 -12.51 -10.89 8.89
C GLY A 140 -12.47 -9.39 8.62
N ILE A 141 -11.81 -8.95 7.56
CA ILE A 141 -11.71 -7.55 7.16
C ILE A 141 -12.81 -7.24 6.13
N ASP A 142 -13.72 -6.32 6.46
CA ASP A 142 -14.66 -5.75 5.52
C ASP A 142 -14.05 -4.51 4.86
N VAL A 143 -13.75 -4.57 3.57
CA VAL A 143 -13.15 -3.45 2.82
C VAL A 143 -14.09 -2.24 2.68
N TYR A 144 -15.39 -2.41 2.97
CA TYR A 144 -16.37 -1.33 3.01
C TYR A 144 -16.44 -0.63 4.37
N ASP A 145 -15.84 -1.24 5.41
CA ASP A 145 -15.75 -0.68 6.77
C ASP A 145 -14.39 -1.06 7.36
N CYS A 146 -13.33 -0.49 6.85
CA CYS A 146 -11.95 -0.82 7.21
C CYS A 146 -11.13 0.43 7.51
N ARG A 147 -10.05 0.26 8.28
CA ARG A 147 -8.98 1.25 8.37
C ARG A 147 -8.02 1.03 7.22
N LEU A 148 -7.60 2.12 6.59
CA LEU A 148 -6.76 2.07 5.39
C LEU A 148 -5.66 3.13 5.47
N ALA A 149 -4.42 2.72 5.18
CA ALA A 149 -3.31 3.63 4.94
C ALA A 149 -2.64 3.30 3.61
N ALA A 150 -2.36 4.33 2.81
CA ALA A 150 -1.43 4.26 1.69
C ALA A 150 -0.09 4.82 2.15
N THR A 151 0.99 4.13 1.83
CA THR A 151 2.35 4.51 2.18
C THR A 151 3.28 4.34 0.99
N CYS A 152 4.44 4.94 1.07
CA CYS A 152 5.45 4.77 0.05
C CYS A 152 6.84 4.94 0.68
N ILE A 153 7.76 4.07 0.29
CA ILE A 153 9.20 4.20 0.55
C ILE A 153 9.85 4.59 -0.76
N LEU A 154 10.62 5.66 -0.76
CA LEU A 154 11.25 6.22 -1.95
C LEU A 154 12.72 6.54 -1.70
N ASN A 155 13.45 6.76 -2.78
CA ASN A 155 14.80 7.31 -2.79
C ASN A 155 15.82 6.46 -2.03
N SER A 156 15.67 5.12 -2.11
CA SER A 156 16.62 4.19 -1.50
C SER A 156 18.06 4.41 -2.04
N PRO A 157 19.10 4.46 -1.18
CA PRO A 157 19.11 4.11 0.24
C PRO A 157 18.87 5.30 1.21
N ASP A 158 18.63 6.50 0.74
CA ASP A 158 18.46 7.71 1.58
C ASP A 158 17.02 7.90 2.09
N TYR A 159 16.20 6.93 1.93
CA TYR A 159 14.80 6.74 2.30
C TYR A 159 13.97 8.00 2.61
N LEU A 160 12.92 8.18 1.82
CA LEU A 160 11.80 9.07 2.12
C LEU A 160 10.57 8.20 2.43
N PHE A 161 9.94 8.46 3.57
CA PHE A 161 8.75 7.72 4.01
C PHE A 161 7.52 8.60 3.87
N LEU A 162 6.56 8.19 3.06
CA LEU A 162 5.31 8.91 2.83
C LEU A 162 4.14 8.08 3.34
N THR A 163 3.14 8.73 3.94
CA THR A 163 1.97 8.05 4.48
C THR A 163 0.73 8.93 4.51
N THR A 164 -0.44 8.31 4.43
CA THR A 164 -1.73 8.94 4.73
C THR A 164 -2.10 8.85 6.22
N SER A 165 -1.30 8.19 7.05
CA SER A 165 -1.51 8.08 8.49
C SER A 165 -1.52 9.47 9.16
N ASP A 166 -2.39 9.66 10.14
CA ASP A 166 -2.50 10.92 10.88
C ASP A 166 -1.43 11.05 12.00
N ASP A 167 -0.83 9.94 12.45
CA ASP A 167 0.26 9.95 13.43
C ASP A 167 1.62 9.71 12.73
N GLN A 168 2.36 10.78 12.55
CA GLN A 168 3.72 10.81 12.01
C GLN A 168 4.72 11.27 13.09
N SER A 169 4.46 10.98 14.34
CA SER A 169 5.35 11.31 15.45
C SER A 169 6.55 10.35 15.56
N GLY A 170 7.71 10.86 15.96
CA GLY A 170 8.94 10.08 16.15
C GLY A 170 9.53 9.54 14.84
N GLU A 171 10.23 8.42 14.92
CA GLU A 171 10.81 7.76 13.75
C GLU A 171 9.73 7.15 12.84
N PRO A 172 9.98 7.04 11.53
CA PRO A 172 9.04 6.47 10.60
C PRO A 172 8.63 5.03 10.98
N ASP A 173 7.33 4.85 11.16
CA ASP A 173 6.71 3.57 11.49
C ASP A 173 5.30 3.49 10.93
N PHE A 174 5.10 2.70 9.89
CA PHE A 174 3.79 2.54 9.26
C PHE A 174 2.86 1.59 10.02
N HIS A 175 3.39 0.75 10.96
CA HIS A 175 2.62 -0.24 11.72
C HIS A 175 1.85 0.40 12.89
N ARG A 176 1.00 1.40 12.60
CA ARG A 176 0.19 2.15 13.57
C ARG A 176 -1.30 2.11 13.21
N PRO A 177 -1.97 0.93 13.27
CA PRO A 177 -3.36 0.80 12.80
C PRO A 177 -4.34 1.74 13.51
N TRP A 178 -4.04 2.20 14.73
CA TRP A 178 -4.84 3.21 15.43
C TRP A 178 -4.83 4.59 14.77
N SER A 179 -3.82 4.90 13.95
CA SER A 179 -3.67 6.19 13.25
C SER A 179 -4.19 6.16 11.81
N TRP A 180 -4.62 5.01 11.31
CA TRP A 180 -5.21 4.92 9.98
C TRP A 180 -6.69 5.29 10.04
N ALA A 181 -7.10 6.20 9.19
CA ALA A 181 -8.50 6.61 9.11
C ALA A 181 -9.37 5.46 8.58
N ILE A 182 -10.64 5.42 9.01
CA ILE A 182 -11.66 4.60 8.35
C ILE A 182 -11.76 5.07 6.89
N ALA A 183 -11.69 4.14 5.96
CA ALA A 183 -11.82 4.44 4.54
C ALA A 183 -13.22 4.96 4.21
N ARG A 184 -13.28 5.92 3.30
CA ARG A 184 -14.55 6.42 2.77
C ARG A 184 -14.86 5.71 1.45
N VAL A 185 -15.98 5.01 1.40
CA VAL A 185 -16.42 4.35 0.16
C VAL A 185 -17.32 5.30 -0.62
N GLU A 186 -16.99 5.51 -1.90
CA GLU A 186 -17.72 6.39 -2.82
C GLU A 186 -18.12 5.64 -4.10
N PRO A 187 -19.21 6.01 -4.76
CA PRO A 187 -19.63 5.44 -6.03
C PRO A 187 -18.74 5.84 -7.21
#